data_8cdd2b675d061f32d07a87c202ef2f73
#
_entry.id   8cdd2b675d061f32d07a87c202ef2f73
#
_cell.length_a   1.000
_cell.length_b   1.000
_cell.length_c   1.000
_cell.angle_alpha   90.00
_cell.angle_beta   90.00
_cell.angle_gamma   90.00
#
_symmetry.space_group_name_H-M   'P 1'
#
loop_
_entity.id
_entity.type
_entity.pdbx_description
1 polymer ?
#
loop_
_entity_poly.entity_id
_entity_poly.type
_entity_poly.pdbx_seq_one_letter_code
_entity_poly.pdbx_strand_id
1 'polypeptide(L)'
;AGHRYDFYSDALTVSFDSYGVDGFTDGSRNGTISDMAVGHNIISVGSYNTRQEWYTLDGARPSYPGDGFRPGYVSDFSSFGTLADGRNLPHVGAPGAAIISSISTPYLEYVTDQLAAQNGVTLTDEMRKEYYEYLNSARATDAKGKAHYWKQEVGTSMSTPLVAGNIALWLEADPTLTVHDVKDIIART
;
A
#
# COMPACT_ATOMS: atom_id res chain seq x y z
N ALA A 1 12.83 3.63 38.81
CA ALA A 1 11.90 3.40 37.70
C ALA A 1 12.68 3.46 36.41
N GLY A 2 12.70 2.37 35.66
CA GLY A 2 13.34 2.33 34.36
C GLY A 2 12.48 3.07 33.32
N HIS A 3 13.12 3.78 32.41
CA HIS A 3 12.44 4.33 31.22
C HIS A 3 12.56 3.32 30.08
N ARG A 4 11.48 3.15 29.31
CA ARG A 4 11.50 2.39 28.07
C ARG A 4 11.82 3.34 26.93
N TYR A 5 12.70 2.91 26.04
CA TYR A 5 13.03 3.60 24.79
C TYR A 5 12.80 2.62 23.64
N ASP A 6 12.11 3.06 22.61
CA ASP A 6 11.88 2.31 21.40
C ASP A 6 12.64 3.03 20.25
N PHE A 7 13.42 2.29 19.48
CA PHE A 7 14.19 2.80 18.35
C PHE A 7 13.60 2.24 17.07
N TYR A 8 13.42 3.11 16.08
CA TYR A 8 12.86 2.75 14.78
C TYR A 8 13.84 3.12 13.67
N SER A 9 13.86 2.32 12.62
CA SER A 9 14.52 2.64 11.35
C SER A 9 13.49 2.66 10.25
N ASP A 10 13.48 3.71 9.45
CA ASP A 10 12.68 3.87 8.22
C ASP A 10 13.50 3.57 6.95
N ALA A 11 14.79 3.27 7.13
CA ALA A 11 15.68 2.96 6.02
C ALA A 11 15.53 1.49 5.59
N LEU A 12 15.28 1.26 4.31
CA LEU A 12 15.15 -0.09 3.71
C LEU A 12 16.42 -0.96 3.83
N THR A 13 17.55 -0.34 4.12
CA THR A 13 18.88 -1.00 4.18
C THR A 13 19.45 -1.13 5.59
N VAL A 14 18.69 -0.72 6.61
CA VAL A 14 19.11 -0.78 8.01
C VAL A 14 18.24 -1.76 8.78
N SER A 15 18.86 -2.67 9.50
CA SER A 15 18.21 -3.60 10.43
C SER A 15 18.87 -3.51 11.80
N PHE A 16 18.12 -3.84 12.83
CA PHE A 16 18.67 -4.06 14.17
C PHE A 16 19.06 -5.53 14.29
N ASP A 17 20.30 -5.77 14.69
CA ASP A 17 20.87 -7.11 14.84
C ASP A 17 21.53 -7.21 16.23
N SER A 18 21.26 -8.29 16.94
CA SER A 18 21.86 -8.58 18.25
C SER A 18 23.31 -9.03 18.16
N TYR A 19 23.77 -9.47 16.97
CA TYR A 19 25.06 -10.11 16.76
C TYR A 19 25.36 -11.25 17.76
N GLY A 20 24.31 -11.89 18.30
CA GLY A 20 24.42 -12.96 19.28
C GLY A 20 24.87 -12.49 20.67
N VAL A 21 24.79 -11.20 20.98
CA VAL A 21 25.16 -10.65 22.30
C VAL A 21 24.02 -10.91 23.30
N ASP A 22 24.33 -11.53 24.43
CA ASP A 22 23.37 -11.81 25.49
C ASP A 22 22.69 -10.53 26.00
N GLY A 23 21.37 -10.59 26.14
CA GLY A 23 20.54 -9.47 26.58
C GLY A 23 20.10 -8.52 25.47
N PHE A 24 20.54 -8.74 24.24
CA PHE A 24 20.06 -8.05 23.04
C PHE A 24 19.23 -8.99 22.18
N THR A 25 18.27 -8.44 21.44
CA THR A 25 17.45 -9.16 20.47
C THR A 25 17.51 -8.45 19.14
N ASP A 26 17.30 -9.23 18.07
CA ASP A 26 17.14 -8.65 16.74
C ASP A 26 15.91 -7.74 16.69
N GLY A 27 15.91 -6.79 15.76
CA GLY A 27 14.79 -5.92 15.52
C GLY A 27 13.52 -6.71 15.18
N SER A 28 12.37 -6.17 15.51
CA SER A 28 11.08 -6.76 15.18
C SER A 28 10.23 -5.80 14.38
N ARG A 29 9.20 -6.33 13.70
CA ARG A 29 8.20 -5.54 12.97
C ARG A 29 7.05 -5.04 13.86
N ASN A 30 7.05 -5.41 15.15
CA ASN A 30 6.04 -4.97 16.11
C ASN A 30 6.27 -3.51 16.52
N GLY A 31 5.23 -2.71 16.50
CA GLY A 31 5.32 -1.29 16.85
C GLY A 31 5.78 -0.37 15.71
N THR A 32 5.76 -0.83 14.46
CA THR A 32 6.21 -0.09 13.27
C THR A 32 5.16 0.86 12.68
N ILE A 33 4.10 1.16 13.41
CA ILE A 33 3.04 2.08 12.95
C ILE A 33 3.63 3.49 12.81
N SER A 34 3.40 4.11 11.64
CA SER A 34 3.78 5.50 11.37
C SER A 34 3.09 6.47 12.33
N ASP A 35 3.80 7.52 12.74
CA ASP A 35 3.28 8.61 13.56
C ASP A 35 2.04 9.29 12.97
N MET A 36 1.94 9.37 11.63
CA MET A 36 0.75 9.88 10.95
C MET A 36 -0.50 9.00 11.14
N ALA A 37 -0.34 7.74 11.53
CA ALA A 37 -1.44 6.78 11.69
C ALA A 37 -1.85 6.54 13.15
N VAL A 38 -1.22 7.21 14.13
CA VAL A 38 -1.46 6.95 15.57
C VAL A 38 -2.45 7.91 16.24
N GLY A 39 -2.98 8.90 15.54
CA GLY A 39 -3.94 9.86 16.09
C GLY A 39 -5.22 9.19 16.62
N HIS A 40 -5.83 9.76 17.68
CA HIS A 40 -7.05 9.20 18.28
C HIS A 40 -8.26 9.27 17.33
N ASN A 41 -8.32 10.29 16.47
CA ASN A 41 -9.42 10.48 15.51
C ASN A 41 -9.07 9.99 14.10
N ILE A 42 -8.18 9.02 14.00
CA ILE A 42 -7.74 8.41 12.74
C ILE A 42 -8.14 6.94 12.73
N ILE A 43 -8.54 6.43 11.57
CA ILE A 43 -8.71 5.01 11.31
C ILE A 43 -7.43 4.52 10.64
N SER A 44 -6.62 3.78 11.40
CA SER A 44 -5.39 3.17 10.90
C SER A 44 -5.72 1.91 10.10
N VAL A 45 -5.16 1.80 8.90
CA VAL A 45 -5.45 0.72 7.96
C VAL A 45 -4.19 -0.07 7.66
N GLY A 46 -4.25 -1.38 7.85
CA GLY A 46 -3.24 -2.34 7.43
C GLY A 46 -3.54 -2.93 6.06
N SER A 47 -2.64 -3.79 5.61
CA SER A 47 -2.75 -4.45 4.32
C SER A 47 -2.78 -5.96 4.46
N TYR A 48 -3.63 -6.61 3.68
CA TYR A 48 -3.55 -8.05 3.41
C TYR A 48 -3.54 -8.34 1.90
N ASN A 49 -3.07 -9.52 1.54
CA ASN A 49 -2.90 -9.92 0.15
C ASN A 49 -4.14 -10.63 -0.36
N THR A 50 -4.71 -10.17 -1.47
CA THR A 50 -5.80 -10.87 -2.18
C THR A 50 -5.30 -11.62 -3.41
N ARG A 51 -4.19 -11.17 -3.97
CA ARG A 51 -3.52 -11.79 -5.11
C ARG A 51 -2.02 -11.51 -5.06
N GLN A 52 -1.25 -12.36 -5.71
CA GLN A 52 0.20 -12.22 -5.83
C GLN A 52 0.65 -11.87 -7.24
N GLU A 53 -0.19 -12.08 -8.23
CA GLU A 53 0.09 -11.91 -9.65
C GLU A 53 -1.01 -11.12 -10.35
N TRP A 54 -0.69 -10.55 -11.50
CA TRP A 54 -1.62 -9.78 -12.33
C TRP A 54 -1.25 -9.92 -13.81
N TYR A 55 -2.11 -9.47 -14.70
CA TYR A 55 -1.83 -9.40 -16.12
C TYR A 55 -1.54 -7.97 -16.54
N THR A 56 -0.63 -7.82 -17.49
CA THR A 56 -0.35 -6.56 -18.19
C THR A 56 -0.93 -6.59 -19.61
N LEU A 57 -1.05 -5.42 -20.24
CA LEU A 57 -1.68 -5.29 -21.55
C LEU A 57 -0.90 -5.98 -22.68
N ASP A 58 0.42 -6.13 -22.53
CA ASP A 58 1.29 -6.90 -23.43
C ASP A 58 1.15 -8.43 -23.24
N GLY A 59 0.31 -8.86 -22.29
CA GLY A 59 0.04 -10.27 -21.99
C GLY A 59 1.00 -10.92 -21.02
N ALA A 60 1.95 -10.20 -20.46
CA ALA A 60 2.81 -10.72 -19.40
C ALA A 60 2.01 -10.96 -18.10
N ARG A 61 2.54 -11.84 -17.24
CA ARG A 61 1.95 -12.19 -15.95
C ARG A 61 2.98 -12.01 -14.83
N PRO A 62 3.34 -10.78 -14.48
CA PRO A 62 4.26 -10.55 -13.38
C PRO A 62 3.66 -10.98 -12.05
N SER A 63 4.55 -11.27 -11.09
CA SER A 63 4.19 -11.64 -9.73
C SER A 63 5.16 -11.02 -8.73
N TYR A 64 4.70 -10.80 -7.51
CA TYR A 64 5.59 -10.51 -6.40
C TYR A 64 6.27 -11.79 -5.91
N PRO A 65 7.59 -11.77 -5.66
CA PRO A 65 8.31 -12.93 -5.16
C PRO A 65 8.03 -13.20 -3.67
N GLY A 66 8.13 -14.48 -3.30
CA GLY A 66 8.15 -14.91 -1.90
C GLY A 66 6.79 -14.97 -1.20
N ASP A 67 6.82 -15.52 0.01
CA ASP A 67 5.63 -15.81 0.82
C ASP A 67 4.97 -14.55 1.41
N GLY A 68 5.69 -13.43 1.48
CA GLY A 68 5.19 -12.16 2.00
C GLY A 68 4.00 -11.58 1.23
N PHE A 69 3.77 -12.07 0.01
CA PHE A 69 2.62 -11.68 -0.84
C PHE A 69 1.58 -12.78 -1.00
N ARG A 70 1.68 -13.86 -0.22
CA ARG A 70 0.75 -14.98 -0.30
C ARG A 70 -0.70 -14.53 -0.04
N PRO A 71 -1.66 -14.83 -0.94
CA PRO A 71 -3.07 -14.47 -0.76
C PRO A 71 -3.65 -15.02 0.56
N GLY A 72 -4.48 -14.21 1.22
CA GLY A 72 -5.10 -14.53 2.50
C GLY A 72 -4.24 -14.21 3.73
N TYR A 73 -3.02 -13.74 3.55
CA TYR A 73 -2.13 -13.36 4.65
C TYR A 73 -1.94 -11.83 4.72
N VAL A 74 -1.59 -11.34 5.92
CA VAL A 74 -1.16 -9.95 6.10
C VAL A 74 0.06 -9.69 5.23
N SER A 75 0.07 -8.56 4.53
CA SER A 75 1.19 -8.19 3.67
C SER A 75 2.45 -7.93 4.50
N ASP A 76 3.60 -8.41 4.03
CA ASP A 76 4.87 -8.23 4.75
C ASP A 76 5.24 -6.79 5.03
N PHE A 77 4.83 -5.86 4.18
CA PHE A 77 5.03 -4.42 4.36
C PHE A 77 4.03 -3.77 5.31
N SER A 78 2.97 -4.48 5.76
CA SER A 78 1.97 -3.90 6.65
C SER A 78 2.52 -3.70 8.04
N SER A 79 2.54 -2.47 8.51
CA SER A 79 2.91 -2.13 9.88
C SER A 79 1.82 -2.54 10.85
N PHE A 80 2.21 -2.94 12.06
CA PHE A 80 1.31 -3.31 13.16
C PHE A 80 1.99 -3.15 14.51
N GLY A 81 1.20 -3.14 15.56
CA GLY A 81 1.74 -3.23 16.92
C GLY A 81 0.93 -2.52 17.98
N THR A 82 1.43 -2.63 19.22
CA THR A 82 0.87 -1.95 20.39
C THR A 82 1.64 -0.65 20.63
N LEU A 83 0.92 0.45 20.65
CA LEU A 83 1.49 1.77 20.95
C LEU A 83 1.86 1.90 22.43
N ALA A 84 2.63 2.94 22.77
CA ALA A 84 3.02 3.24 24.14
C ALA A 84 1.83 3.52 25.07
N ASP A 85 0.70 3.97 24.51
CA ASP A 85 -0.57 4.20 25.23
C ASP A 85 -1.45 2.95 25.34
N GLY A 86 -1.00 1.79 24.87
CA GLY A 86 -1.67 0.51 24.95
C GLY A 86 -2.64 0.21 23.80
N ARG A 87 -2.85 1.12 22.84
CA ARG A 87 -3.70 0.85 21.67
C ARG A 87 -3.03 -0.12 20.72
N ASN A 88 -3.80 -1.06 20.19
CA ASN A 88 -3.36 -1.95 19.12
C ASN A 88 -3.78 -1.40 17.76
N LEU A 89 -2.84 -1.32 16.82
CA LEU A 89 -3.06 -0.84 15.46
C LEU A 89 -2.50 -1.84 14.44
N PRO A 90 -3.03 -1.88 13.21
CA PRO A 90 -4.12 -1.06 12.66
C PRO A 90 -5.50 -1.45 13.20
N HIS A 91 -6.51 -0.58 13.00
CA HIS A 91 -7.90 -0.88 13.38
C HIS A 91 -8.54 -1.90 12.43
N VAL A 92 -8.14 -1.88 11.17
CA VAL A 92 -8.71 -2.72 10.10
C VAL A 92 -7.65 -3.04 9.04
N GLY A 93 -7.78 -4.19 8.40
CA GLY A 93 -7.00 -4.56 7.20
C GLY A 93 -7.86 -4.49 5.95
N ALA A 94 -7.26 -4.07 4.83
CA ALA A 94 -7.89 -4.11 3.51
C ALA A 94 -6.88 -4.56 2.44
N PRO A 95 -7.34 -4.98 1.24
CA PRO A 95 -6.45 -5.37 0.16
C PRO A 95 -5.44 -4.28 -0.18
N GLY A 96 -4.14 -4.60 -0.20
CA GLY A 96 -3.07 -3.65 -0.50
C GLY A 96 -1.97 -4.19 -1.39
N ALA A 97 -2.04 -5.45 -1.84
CA ALA A 97 -1.09 -6.05 -2.77
C ALA A 97 -1.74 -6.35 -4.11
N ALA A 98 -1.04 -6.06 -5.20
CA ALA A 98 -1.48 -6.24 -6.58
C ALA A 98 -2.85 -5.57 -6.86
N ILE A 99 -3.04 -4.36 -6.37
CA ILE A 99 -4.26 -3.58 -6.57
C ILE A 99 -4.17 -2.83 -7.89
N ILE A 100 -5.15 -3.07 -8.77
CA ILE A 100 -5.24 -2.39 -10.07
C ILE A 100 -6.15 -1.19 -9.90
N SER A 101 -5.61 0.01 -10.17
CA SER A 101 -6.32 1.28 -10.05
C SER A 101 -6.01 2.19 -11.24
N SER A 102 -6.88 3.19 -11.47
CA SER A 102 -6.66 4.18 -12.51
C SER A 102 -5.40 4.99 -12.23
N ILE A 103 -4.64 5.27 -13.30
CA ILE A 103 -3.46 6.13 -13.26
C ILE A 103 -3.71 7.38 -14.10
N SER A 104 -3.26 8.54 -13.63
CA SER A 104 -3.37 9.75 -14.43
C SER A 104 -2.41 9.72 -15.62
N THR A 105 -2.89 10.07 -16.81
CA THR A 105 -2.05 10.10 -18.01
C THR A 105 -0.82 10.98 -17.87
N PRO A 106 -0.90 12.22 -17.32
CA PRO A 106 0.30 13.04 -17.08
C PRO A 106 1.34 12.39 -16.16
N TYR A 107 0.89 11.66 -15.13
CA TYR A 107 1.82 10.93 -14.26
C TYR A 107 2.48 9.74 -14.98
N LEU A 108 1.72 9.01 -15.78
CA LEU A 108 2.25 7.91 -16.61
C LEU A 108 3.30 8.42 -17.60
N GLU A 109 3.04 9.55 -18.25
CA GLU A 109 3.99 10.24 -19.15
C GLU A 109 5.27 10.61 -18.38
N TYR A 110 5.12 11.28 -17.24
CA TYR A 110 6.25 11.68 -16.40
C TYR A 110 7.12 10.50 -15.97
N VAL A 111 6.52 9.42 -15.45
CA VAL A 111 7.28 8.23 -15.02
C VAL A 111 8.01 7.58 -16.19
N THR A 112 7.36 7.49 -17.34
CA THR A 112 7.96 6.92 -18.56
C THR A 112 9.15 7.76 -19.04
N ASP A 113 9.02 9.08 -19.05
CA ASP A 113 10.10 10.00 -19.43
C ASP A 113 11.28 9.95 -18.44
N GLN A 114 11.00 9.86 -17.14
CA GLN A 114 12.05 9.71 -16.12
C GLN A 114 12.84 8.41 -16.27
N LEU A 115 12.16 7.30 -16.50
CA LEU A 115 12.80 6.00 -16.69
C LEU A 115 13.65 5.98 -17.97
N ALA A 116 13.16 6.57 -19.05
CA ALA A 116 13.92 6.73 -20.29
C ALA A 116 15.18 7.57 -20.09
N ALA A 117 15.05 8.72 -19.41
CA ALA A 117 16.17 9.60 -19.11
C ALA A 117 17.22 8.92 -18.23
N GLN A 118 16.82 8.18 -17.19
CA GLN A 118 17.73 7.41 -16.34
C GLN A 118 18.51 6.35 -17.10
N ASN A 119 17.92 5.78 -18.15
CA ASN A 119 18.55 4.78 -19.01
C ASN A 119 19.24 5.37 -20.24
N GLY A 120 19.25 6.69 -20.41
CA GLY A 120 19.85 7.36 -21.57
C GLY A 120 19.12 7.07 -22.89
N VAL A 121 17.82 6.74 -22.84
CA VAL A 121 17.00 6.37 -24.00
C VAL A 121 16.16 7.56 -24.46
N THR A 122 16.14 7.82 -25.77
CA THR A 122 15.18 8.71 -26.40
C THR A 122 13.98 7.90 -26.87
N LEU A 123 12.79 8.18 -26.32
CA LEU A 123 11.57 7.43 -26.63
C LEU A 123 11.01 7.81 -28.01
N THR A 124 10.74 6.81 -28.84
CA THR A 124 9.81 6.93 -29.96
C THR A 124 8.36 6.71 -29.52
N ASP A 125 7.39 7.03 -30.37
CA ASP A 125 5.97 6.80 -30.07
C ASP A 125 5.66 5.30 -29.88
N GLU A 126 6.31 4.43 -30.71
CA GLU A 126 6.19 2.97 -30.55
C GLU A 126 6.72 2.49 -29.20
N MET A 127 7.94 2.92 -28.81
CA MET A 127 8.54 2.57 -27.54
C MET A 127 7.68 3.04 -26.36
N ARG A 128 7.11 4.25 -26.47
CA ARG A 128 6.19 4.77 -25.45
C ARG A 128 4.94 3.91 -25.32
N LYS A 129 4.36 3.48 -26.43
CA LYS A 129 3.19 2.61 -26.45
C LYS A 129 3.50 1.24 -25.83
N GLU A 130 4.61 0.60 -26.21
CA GLU A 130 5.06 -0.67 -25.63
C GLU A 130 5.27 -0.56 -24.12
N TYR A 131 5.87 0.55 -23.67
CA TYR A 131 6.08 0.81 -22.26
C TYR A 131 4.76 0.96 -21.51
N TYR A 132 3.77 1.63 -22.09
CA TYR A 132 2.44 1.75 -21.50
C TYR A 132 1.73 0.40 -21.42
N GLU A 133 1.87 -0.45 -22.41
CA GLU A 133 1.31 -1.81 -22.40
C GLU A 133 1.99 -2.70 -21.34
N TYR A 134 3.30 -2.57 -21.19
CA TYR A 134 4.06 -3.26 -20.14
C TYR A 134 3.71 -2.81 -18.72
N LEU A 135 3.52 -1.50 -18.49
CA LEU A 135 3.26 -0.96 -17.16
C LEU A 135 1.81 -1.11 -16.69
N ASN A 136 0.86 -1.26 -17.60
CA ASN A 136 -0.55 -1.16 -17.28
C ASN A 136 -1.30 -2.49 -17.49
N SER A 137 -2.33 -2.70 -16.68
CA SER A 137 -3.15 -3.93 -16.69
C SER A 137 -4.45 -3.78 -17.47
N ALA A 138 -4.91 -2.55 -17.69
CA ALA A 138 -6.10 -2.27 -18.45
C ALA A 138 -6.03 -0.92 -19.14
N ARG A 139 -6.80 -0.77 -20.24
CA ARG A 139 -6.95 0.47 -20.99
C ARG A 139 -8.41 0.64 -21.42
N ALA A 140 -8.91 1.86 -21.37
CA ALA A 140 -10.16 2.27 -22.00
C ALA A 140 -9.94 3.55 -22.79
N THR A 141 -10.78 3.79 -23.80
CA THR A 141 -10.75 5.01 -24.58
C THR A 141 -12.07 5.76 -24.35
N ASP A 142 -11.98 7.03 -24.02
CA ASP A 142 -13.17 7.87 -23.81
C ASP A 142 -13.83 8.27 -25.15
N ALA A 143 -14.98 8.94 -25.07
CA ALA A 143 -15.73 9.39 -26.23
C ALA A 143 -14.97 10.42 -27.11
N LYS A 144 -13.87 11.00 -26.61
CA LYS A 144 -13.01 11.93 -27.34
C LYS A 144 -11.78 11.24 -27.95
N GLY A 145 -11.71 9.90 -27.83
CA GLY A 145 -10.57 9.11 -28.33
C GLY A 145 -9.34 9.10 -27.42
N LYS A 146 -9.42 9.68 -26.21
CA LYS A 146 -8.31 9.70 -25.25
C LYS A 146 -8.21 8.37 -24.53
N ALA A 147 -7.01 7.80 -24.47
CA ALA A 147 -6.73 6.58 -23.72
C ALA A 147 -6.56 6.88 -22.22
N HIS A 148 -7.13 6.01 -21.41
CA HIS A 148 -7.00 5.97 -19.96
C HIS A 148 -6.49 4.59 -19.55
N TYR A 149 -5.63 4.53 -18.55
CA TYR A 149 -4.93 3.33 -18.14
C TYR A 149 -5.17 2.98 -16.68
N TRP A 150 -5.00 1.70 -16.36
CA TRP A 150 -5.01 1.17 -15.00
C TRP A 150 -3.74 0.40 -14.75
N LYS A 151 -3.03 0.78 -13.69
CA LYS A 151 -1.76 0.21 -13.29
C LYS A 151 -1.92 -0.57 -11.99
N GLN A 152 -1.13 -1.61 -11.86
CA GLN A 152 -0.99 -2.33 -10.59
C GLN A 152 -0.08 -1.55 -9.64
N GLU A 153 -0.50 -1.48 -8.36
CA GLU A 153 0.26 -0.86 -7.28
C GLU A 153 0.19 -1.72 -6.01
N VAL A 154 1.08 -1.41 -5.05
CA VAL A 154 1.22 -2.12 -3.78
C VAL A 154 1.46 -1.13 -2.63
N GLY A 155 0.89 -1.41 -1.48
CA GLY A 155 1.07 -0.62 -0.26
C GLY A 155 -0.20 -0.49 0.55
N THR A 156 -0.08 -0.12 1.81
CA THR A 156 -1.21 0.31 2.66
C THR A 156 -1.89 1.57 2.10
N SER A 157 -1.18 2.32 1.25
CA SER A 157 -1.74 3.43 0.46
C SER A 157 -2.85 2.97 -0.50
N MET A 158 -2.88 1.68 -0.92
CA MET A 158 -3.94 1.08 -1.73
C MET A 158 -5.06 0.51 -0.87
N SER A 159 -4.75 0.07 0.34
CA SER A 159 -5.73 -0.41 1.33
C SER A 159 -6.59 0.73 1.87
N THR A 160 -5.99 1.86 2.18
CA THR A 160 -6.64 3.01 2.82
C THR A 160 -7.85 3.55 2.03
N PRO A 161 -7.77 3.81 0.71
CA PRO A 161 -8.92 4.30 -0.05
C PRO A 161 -10.06 3.29 -0.17
N LEU A 162 -9.78 1.98 -0.09
CA LEU A 162 -10.84 0.96 -0.05
C LEU A 162 -11.65 1.07 1.24
N VAL A 163 -10.98 1.25 2.38
CA VAL A 163 -11.65 1.50 3.67
C VAL A 163 -12.40 2.83 3.64
N ALA A 164 -11.76 3.89 3.14
CA ALA A 164 -12.41 5.20 3.03
C ALA A 164 -13.68 5.17 2.17
N GLY A 165 -13.66 4.43 1.05
CA GLY A 165 -14.83 4.23 0.20
C GLY A 165 -15.97 3.52 0.92
N ASN A 166 -15.68 2.47 1.71
CA ASN A 166 -16.69 1.79 2.52
C ASN A 166 -17.27 2.72 3.60
N ILE A 167 -16.43 3.51 4.28
CA ILE A 167 -16.89 4.48 5.27
C ILE A 167 -17.76 5.56 4.62
N ALA A 168 -17.44 6.00 3.40
CA ALA A 168 -18.27 6.95 2.67
C ALA A 168 -19.69 6.41 2.42
N LEU A 169 -19.83 5.11 2.09
CA LEU A 169 -21.15 4.47 1.95
C LEU A 169 -21.90 4.39 3.29
N TRP A 170 -21.19 4.15 4.40
CA TRP A 170 -21.81 4.16 5.73
C TRP A 170 -22.31 5.57 6.10
N LEU A 171 -21.52 6.61 5.79
CA LEU A 171 -21.91 8.01 6.00
C LEU A 171 -23.05 8.46 5.06
N GLU A 172 -23.18 7.85 3.88
CA GLU A 172 -24.35 8.06 3.02
C GLU A 172 -25.62 7.49 3.65
N ALA A 173 -25.50 6.32 4.30
CA ALA A 173 -26.62 5.69 5.01
C ALA A 173 -26.97 6.37 6.33
N ASP A 174 -25.93 6.82 7.08
CA ASP A 174 -26.08 7.57 8.33
C ASP A 174 -25.01 8.67 8.44
N PRO A 175 -25.33 9.91 8.06
CA PRO A 175 -24.39 11.03 8.09
C PRO A 175 -24.06 11.53 9.50
N THR A 176 -24.64 10.95 10.55
CA THR A 176 -24.36 11.32 11.95
C THR A 176 -23.23 10.51 12.56
N LEU A 177 -22.73 9.47 11.87
CA LEU A 177 -21.63 8.63 12.36
C LEU A 177 -20.38 9.46 12.65
N THR A 178 -19.86 9.28 13.85
CA THR A 178 -18.57 9.81 14.28
C THR A 178 -17.43 8.82 13.97
N VAL A 179 -16.18 9.27 14.07
CA VAL A 179 -15.01 8.37 13.97
C VAL A 179 -15.07 7.25 15.00
N HIS A 180 -15.62 7.52 16.18
CA HIS A 180 -15.78 6.53 17.24
C HIS A 180 -16.79 5.44 16.82
N ASP A 181 -17.96 5.84 16.31
CA ASP A 181 -18.96 4.91 15.81
C ASP A 181 -18.42 4.02 14.70
N VAL A 182 -17.66 4.60 13.77
CA VAL A 182 -16.98 3.85 12.68
C VAL A 182 -16.00 2.83 13.24
N LYS A 183 -15.19 3.20 14.26
CA LYS A 183 -14.28 2.25 14.92
C LYS A 183 -15.04 1.13 15.63
N ASP A 184 -16.15 1.44 16.26
CA ASP A 184 -17.00 0.45 16.92
C ASP A 184 -17.65 -0.51 15.93
N ILE A 185 -18.07 -0.03 14.75
CA ILE A 185 -18.56 -0.88 13.67
C ILE A 185 -17.46 -1.83 13.21
N ILE A 186 -16.27 -1.30 12.90
CA ILE A 186 -15.10 -2.08 12.47
C ILE A 186 -14.75 -3.17 13.50
N ALA A 187 -14.81 -2.85 14.79
CA ALA A 187 -14.43 -3.79 15.85
C ALA A 187 -15.43 -4.94 16.05
N ARG A 188 -16.66 -4.83 15.53
CA ARG A 188 -17.73 -5.83 15.65
C ARG A 188 -17.88 -6.72 14.41
N THR A 189 -17.23 -6.38 13.30
CA THR A 189 -17.29 -7.13 12.03
C THR A 189 -16.04 -7.96 11.82
#